data_cac7dbe669e976ba2d839b91edd00b00
#
_entry.id   cac7dbe669e976ba2d839b91edd00b00
#
_cell.length_a   1.000
_cell.length_b   1.000
_cell.length_c   1.000
_cell.angle_alpha   90.00
_cell.angle_beta   90.00
_cell.angle_gamma   90.00
#
_symmetry.space_group_name_H-M   'P 1'
#
loop_
_entity.id
_entity.type
_entity.pdbx_description
1 polymer ?
#
loop_
_entity_poly.entity_id
_entity_poly.type
_entity_poly.pdbx_seq_one_letter_code
_entity_poly.pdbx_strand_id
1 'polypeptide(L)'
;MGNCLDILRNFFCTKNPNVRISLPAVCFVWQIAMIVLFGVFIRYDEESDTGRWLELKKHENITSDVENDFYFRYPSFQDVHVMIFVGFGFLMTFLKRYSFGGVGFNFLIASFGLQWALLMQGWFHSLDHTTGKIYIGVESLINADFCCAGCLIAYGALLGKVSPVQLMVVTLFGITLFAVEEYIILSLLHCRDAGGSMVIHAFGGYYGLAISWVLYRPKLHQSSRLNGSVYHSDMFAMIGTLFLWMYWPSFNSAITDHGDGQHRAAINTYLALASSVLTTVAISSMSKKKGKLDMVHIQNATLAGGVAMGTSAEFMITPYGSLIVGFACGIISTFGYLFVTPFFEKYLKLQDTCGVHNLHALPGMLGGFIGAIVAASASEAVYSKEGLINTFDFEGKFANRTVGTQGGYQAAGTCVSIAFGIVGGACVGLVLRLPIWGDPADDNCFDDEVYWEVPEEEESIHPILEYNNHMVHKHQDISESNFSVEQS
;
A
#
# COMPACT_ATOMS: atom_id res chain seq x y z
N MET A 1 9.31 -34.18 -35.13
CA MET A 1 8.30 -34.70 -34.19
C MET A 1 8.76 -34.62 -32.71
N GLY A 2 10.06 -34.81 -32.41
CA GLY A 2 10.57 -34.68 -31.05
C GLY A 2 10.34 -33.32 -30.40
N ASN A 3 10.67 -32.24 -31.08
CA ASN A 3 10.54 -30.86 -30.54
C ASN A 3 9.08 -30.45 -30.15
N CYS A 4 8.07 -31.01 -30.85
CA CYS A 4 6.67 -30.64 -30.52
C CYS A 4 6.15 -31.40 -29.30
N LEU A 5 6.61 -32.64 -29.09
CA LEU A 5 6.30 -33.43 -27.90
C LEU A 5 7.05 -32.94 -26.67
N ASP A 6 8.28 -32.46 -26.83
CA ASP A 6 9.05 -31.86 -25.74
C ASP A 6 8.48 -30.48 -25.35
N ILE A 7 7.99 -29.69 -26.29
CA ILE A 7 7.27 -28.46 -26.05
C ILE A 7 5.95 -28.75 -25.31
N LEU A 8 5.20 -29.75 -25.74
CA LEU A 8 3.96 -30.15 -25.07
C LEU A 8 4.24 -30.75 -23.67
N ARG A 9 5.29 -31.54 -23.51
CA ARG A 9 5.70 -32.12 -22.24
C ARG A 9 6.18 -31.06 -21.28
N ASN A 10 6.95 -30.07 -21.71
CA ASN A 10 7.34 -28.90 -20.92
C ASN A 10 6.17 -27.97 -20.62
N PHE A 11 5.15 -27.95 -21.49
CA PHE A 11 3.92 -27.19 -21.29
C PHE A 11 3.05 -27.76 -20.16
N PHE A 12 3.01 -29.10 -20.00
CA PHE A 12 2.20 -29.80 -18.98
C PHE A 12 2.96 -30.21 -17.71
N CYS A 13 4.30 -30.18 -17.72
CA CYS A 13 5.15 -30.62 -16.61
C CYS A 13 5.78 -29.47 -15.80
N THR A 14 5.31 -28.22 -15.94
CA THR A 14 5.84 -27.11 -15.14
C THR A 14 5.22 -27.13 -13.73
N LYS A 15 6.02 -26.81 -12.72
CA LYS A 15 5.59 -26.68 -11.30
C LYS A 15 4.40 -25.74 -11.11
N ASN A 16 4.14 -24.82 -12.07
CA ASN A 16 2.98 -23.93 -12.12
C ASN A 16 2.47 -23.76 -13.57
N PRO A 17 1.70 -24.72 -14.13
CA PRO A 17 1.18 -24.62 -15.49
C PRO A 17 0.30 -23.38 -15.73
N ASN A 18 -0.33 -22.83 -14.68
CA ASN A 18 -1.26 -21.71 -14.77
C ASN A 18 -0.61 -20.38 -15.15
N VAL A 19 0.66 -20.14 -14.80
CA VAL A 19 1.35 -18.88 -15.16
C VAL A 19 1.57 -18.78 -16.66
N ARG A 20 1.79 -19.90 -17.34
CA ARG A 20 2.12 -19.94 -18.76
C ARG A 20 0.92 -19.72 -19.69
N ILE A 21 -0.28 -20.01 -19.23
CA ILE A 21 -1.52 -19.88 -20.02
C ILE A 21 -2.44 -18.84 -19.38
N SER A 22 -2.72 -18.96 -18.08
CA SER A 22 -3.73 -18.13 -17.42
C SER A 22 -3.30 -16.68 -17.30
N LEU A 23 -2.04 -16.40 -16.95
CA LEU A 23 -1.59 -15.02 -16.79
C LEU A 23 -1.61 -14.25 -18.14
N PRO A 24 -1.01 -14.73 -19.25
CA PRO A 24 -1.16 -14.05 -20.54
C PRO A 24 -2.61 -13.92 -21.00
N ALA A 25 -3.43 -14.95 -20.81
CA ALA A 25 -4.84 -14.91 -21.20
C ALA A 25 -5.60 -13.84 -20.41
N VAL A 26 -5.42 -13.76 -19.08
CA VAL A 26 -6.04 -12.73 -18.26
C VAL A 26 -5.56 -11.35 -18.67
N CYS A 27 -4.25 -11.13 -18.88
CA CYS A 27 -3.71 -9.84 -19.30
C CYS A 27 -4.29 -9.37 -20.65
N PHE A 28 -4.33 -10.25 -21.67
CA PHE A 28 -4.86 -9.88 -22.99
C PHE A 28 -6.36 -9.64 -22.97
N VAL A 29 -7.13 -10.53 -22.34
CA VAL A 29 -8.60 -10.37 -22.24
C VAL A 29 -8.93 -9.10 -21.47
N TRP A 30 -8.23 -8.86 -20.37
CA TRP A 30 -8.40 -7.64 -19.57
C TRP A 30 -8.10 -6.39 -20.39
N GLN A 31 -6.93 -6.33 -21.06
CA GLN A 31 -6.55 -5.14 -21.81
C GLN A 31 -7.52 -4.84 -22.96
N ILE A 32 -8.00 -5.86 -23.66
CA ILE A 32 -9.02 -5.70 -24.71
C ILE A 32 -10.33 -5.17 -24.09
N ALA A 33 -10.76 -5.74 -22.96
CA ALA A 33 -11.96 -5.26 -22.26
C ALA A 33 -11.83 -3.79 -21.85
N MET A 34 -10.68 -3.39 -21.28
CA MET A 34 -10.42 -1.99 -20.91
C MET A 34 -10.46 -1.05 -22.11
N ILE A 35 -9.83 -1.42 -23.24
CA ILE A 35 -9.89 -0.61 -24.47
C ILE A 35 -11.34 -0.36 -24.89
N VAL A 36 -12.19 -1.39 -24.86
CA VAL A 36 -13.59 -1.26 -25.23
C VAL A 36 -14.35 -0.41 -24.23
N LEU A 37 -14.20 -0.66 -22.92
CA LEU A 37 -14.89 0.11 -21.87
C LEU A 37 -14.47 1.58 -21.86
N PHE A 38 -13.18 1.88 -22.04
CA PHE A 38 -12.70 3.26 -22.16
C PHE A 38 -13.28 3.94 -23.40
N GLY A 39 -13.30 3.25 -24.54
CA GLY A 39 -13.93 3.78 -25.77
C GLY A 39 -15.40 4.11 -25.59
N VAL A 40 -16.11 3.31 -24.78
CA VAL A 40 -17.55 3.53 -24.50
C VAL A 40 -17.76 4.62 -23.46
N PHE A 41 -17.08 4.58 -22.32
CA PHE A 41 -17.42 5.39 -21.14
C PHE A 41 -16.54 6.60 -20.92
N ILE A 42 -15.23 6.52 -21.18
CA ILE A 42 -14.25 7.54 -20.77
C ILE A 42 -14.13 8.66 -21.82
N ARG A 43 -14.07 9.91 -21.36
CA ARG A 43 -13.78 11.12 -22.12
C ARG A 43 -12.88 12.04 -21.30
N TYR A 44 -12.18 12.94 -21.99
CA TYR A 44 -11.49 14.03 -21.33
C TYR A 44 -12.49 14.98 -20.65
N ASP A 45 -12.12 15.50 -19.49
CA ASP A 45 -12.89 16.52 -18.79
C ASP A 45 -12.86 17.88 -19.51
N GLU A 46 -13.47 18.89 -18.92
CA GLU A 46 -13.55 20.21 -19.54
C GLU A 46 -12.23 20.97 -19.57
N GLU A 47 -11.27 20.59 -18.72
CA GLU A 47 -9.97 21.22 -18.66
C GLU A 47 -8.92 20.54 -19.55
N SER A 48 -9.12 19.27 -19.90
CA SER A 48 -8.22 18.52 -20.79
C SER A 48 -8.74 18.36 -22.22
N ASP A 49 -10.05 18.60 -22.48
CA ASP A 49 -10.63 18.64 -23.82
C ASP A 49 -10.46 20.03 -24.43
N THR A 50 -9.85 20.12 -25.63
CA THR A 50 -9.52 21.39 -26.27
C THR A 50 -10.74 22.27 -26.50
N GLY A 51 -11.88 21.70 -26.93
CA GLY A 51 -13.10 22.47 -27.20
C GLY A 51 -13.75 22.99 -25.93
N ARG A 52 -13.90 22.09 -24.95
CA ARG A 52 -14.53 22.40 -23.65
C ARG A 52 -13.69 23.38 -22.83
N TRP A 53 -12.36 23.28 -22.86
CA TRP A 53 -11.47 24.23 -22.20
C TRP A 53 -11.63 25.66 -22.77
N LEU A 54 -11.73 25.76 -24.09
CA LEU A 54 -11.96 27.08 -24.72
C LEU A 54 -13.35 27.68 -24.40
N GLU A 55 -14.35 26.84 -24.21
CA GLU A 55 -15.70 27.26 -23.76
C GLU A 55 -15.67 27.66 -22.28
N LEU A 56 -15.03 26.85 -21.40
CA LEU A 56 -14.87 27.14 -19.97
C LEU A 56 -14.16 28.50 -19.78
N LYS A 57 -13.05 28.73 -20.49
CA LYS A 57 -12.30 30.00 -20.42
C LYS A 57 -13.18 31.20 -20.74
N LYS A 58 -14.07 31.07 -21.72
CA LYS A 58 -15.00 32.18 -22.07
C LYS A 58 -16.09 32.36 -21.03
N HIS A 59 -16.63 31.27 -20.48
CA HIS A 59 -17.72 31.31 -19.53
C HIS A 59 -17.28 31.86 -18.17
N GLU A 60 -16.14 31.40 -17.66
CA GLU A 60 -15.60 31.78 -16.35
C GLU A 60 -14.65 32.99 -16.42
N ASN A 61 -14.47 33.61 -17.62
CA ASN A 61 -13.53 34.72 -17.85
C ASN A 61 -12.08 34.38 -17.46
N ILE A 62 -11.65 33.12 -17.64
CA ILE A 62 -10.29 32.67 -17.38
C ILE A 62 -9.34 33.31 -18.38
N THR A 63 -8.35 34.03 -17.88
CA THR A 63 -7.42 34.81 -18.69
C THR A 63 -6.10 34.14 -18.98
N SER A 64 -5.75 33.16 -18.17
CA SER A 64 -4.47 32.45 -18.23
C SER A 64 -4.69 30.93 -18.21
N ASP A 65 -3.89 30.19 -18.99
CA ASP A 65 -3.87 28.72 -18.92
C ASP A 65 -3.27 28.19 -17.60
N VAL A 66 -2.62 29.05 -16.80
CA VAL A 66 -2.12 28.68 -15.47
C VAL A 66 -3.25 28.43 -14.46
N GLU A 67 -4.46 28.93 -14.74
CA GLU A 67 -5.65 28.68 -13.95
C GLU A 67 -6.27 27.29 -14.18
N ASN A 68 -5.75 26.52 -15.15
CA ASN A 68 -6.13 25.13 -15.37
C ASN A 68 -5.70 24.27 -14.17
N ASP A 69 -6.58 23.40 -13.68
CA ASP A 69 -6.37 22.56 -12.50
C ASP A 69 -5.14 21.65 -12.62
N PHE A 70 -4.70 21.36 -13.84
CA PHE A 70 -3.46 20.66 -14.11
C PHE A 70 -2.27 21.25 -13.35
N TYR A 71 -2.08 22.55 -13.37
CA TYR A 71 -0.93 23.19 -12.71
C TYR A 71 -0.98 23.11 -11.20
N PHE A 72 -2.18 23.00 -10.64
CA PHE A 72 -2.40 22.86 -9.22
C PHE A 72 -2.30 21.39 -8.75
N ARG A 73 -2.94 20.48 -9.45
CA ARG A 73 -3.05 19.06 -9.05
C ARG A 73 -1.86 18.20 -9.49
N TYR A 74 -1.21 18.54 -10.62
CA TYR A 74 -0.18 17.70 -11.19
C TYR A 74 1.02 17.42 -10.28
N PRO A 75 1.54 18.38 -9.47
CA PRO A 75 2.59 18.09 -8.50
C PRO A 75 2.19 17.01 -7.48
N SER A 76 0.97 17.09 -6.97
CA SER A 76 0.44 16.07 -6.04
C SER A 76 0.26 14.71 -6.73
N PHE A 77 -0.22 14.70 -7.97
CA PHE A 77 -0.30 13.49 -8.77
C PHE A 77 1.08 12.83 -8.95
N GLN A 78 2.11 13.59 -9.33
CA GLN A 78 3.46 13.05 -9.50
C GLN A 78 3.96 12.38 -8.21
N ASP A 79 3.79 13.03 -7.07
CA ASP A 79 4.24 12.56 -5.79
C ASP A 79 3.50 11.27 -5.37
N VAL A 80 2.16 11.25 -5.49
CA VAL A 80 1.34 10.07 -5.19
C VAL A 80 1.70 8.91 -6.12
N HIS A 81 1.81 9.17 -7.43
CA HIS A 81 2.12 8.15 -8.43
C HIS A 81 3.49 7.49 -8.19
N VAL A 82 4.49 8.27 -7.81
CA VAL A 82 5.79 7.76 -7.37
C VAL A 82 5.66 6.86 -6.14
N MET A 83 4.79 7.21 -5.18
CA MET A 83 4.55 6.35 -4.00
C MET A 83 3.96 5.00 -4.38
N ILE A 84 3.02 4.96 -5.35
CA ILE A 84 2.36 3.73 -5.82
C ILE A 84 3.36 2.76 -6.45
N PHE A 85 4.28 3.26 -7.29
CA PHE A 85 5.20 2.41 -8.04
C PHE A 85 6.55 2.20 -7.35
N VAL A 86 7.19 3.27 -6.91
CA VAL A 86 8.52 3.20 -6.27
C VAL A 86 8.38 2.94 -4.77
N GLY A 87 7.50 3.67 -4.09
CA GLY A 87 7.31 3.55 -2.65
C GLY A 87 6.87 2.15 -2.24
N PHE A 88 5.67 1.74 -2.64
CA PHE A 88 5.14 0.41 -2.33
C PHE A 88 5.98 -0.70 -2.98
N GLY A 89 6.36 -0.54 -4.26
CA GLY A 89 7.12 -1.57 -4.98
C GLY A 89 8.41 -1.95 -4.27
N PHE A 90 9.23 -0.96 -3.91
CA PHE A 90 10.50 -1.23 -3.24
C PHE A 90 10.31 -1.62 -1.76
N LEU A 91 9.34 -1.08 -1.03
CA LEU A 91 9.06 -1.53 0.33
C LEU A 91 8.78 -3.04 0.40
N MET A 92 8.15 -3.61 -0.63
CA MET A 92 7.81 -5.03 -0.69
C MET A 92 8.97 -5.94 -1.10
N THR A 93 10.18 -5.41 -1.37
CA THR A 93 11.35 -6.21 -1.76
C THR A 93 12.14 -6.79 -0.58
N PHE A 94 11.68 -6.64 0.66
CA PHE A 94 12.44 -7.04 1.84
C PHE A 94 12.70 -8.55 1.96
N LEU A 95 11.87 -9.39 1.35
CA LEU A 95 12.06 -10.84 1.36
C LEU A 95 13.27 -11.23 0.50
N LYS A 96 14.18 -12.01 1.07
CA LYS A 96 15.50 -12.33 0.49
C LYS A 96 15.49 -13.05 -0.86
N ARG A 97 14.38 -13.71 -1.21
CA ARG A 97 14.21 -14.47 -2.48
C ARG A 97 12.93 -14.09 -3.20
N TYR A 98 12.31 -12.95 -2.88
CA TYR A 98 11.05 -12.49 -3.49
C TYR A 98 11.07 -11.00 -3.84
N SER A 99 12.23 -10.47 -4.22
CA SER A 99 12.37 -9.05 -4.56
C SER A 99 11.80 -8.73 -5.93
N PHE A 100 11.97 -9.61 -6.93
CA PHE A 100 11.35 -9.44 -8.25
C PHE A 100 9.84 -9.53 -8.16
N GLY A 101 9.30 -10.52 -7.41
CA GLY A 101 7.88 -10.61 -7.12
C GLY A 101 7.35 -9.37 -6.39
N GLY A 102 8.09 -8.88 -5.39
CA GLY A 102 7.75 -7.66 -4.66
C GLY A 102 7.50 -6.48 -5.58
N VAL A 103 8.50 -6.06 -6.35
CA VAL A 103 8.40 -4.89 -7.23
C VAL A 103 7.65 -5.16 -8.53
N GLY A 104 7.87 -6.32 -9.16
CA GLY A 104 7.31 -6.63 -10.48
C GLY A 104 5.80 -6.91 -10.42
N PHE A 105 5.32 -7.60 -9.38
CA PHE A 105 3.87 -7.77 -9.21
C PHE A 105 3.20 -6.52 -8.68
N ASN A 106 3.87 -5.69 -7.87
CA ASN A 106 3.39 -4.34 -7.58
C ASN A 106 3.12 -3.56 -8.88
N PHE A 107 4.08 -3.55 -9.80
CA PHE A 107 3.95 -2.90 -11.10
C PHE A 107 2.78 -3.46 -11.93
N LEU A 108 2.63 -4.79 -11.97
CA LEU A 108 1.55 -5.47 -12.69
C LEU A 108 0.18 -5.09 -12.14
N ILE A 109 -0.03 -5.27 -10.82
CA ILE A 109 -1.36 -5.06 -10.21
C ILE A 109 -1.73 -3.58 -10.12
N ALA A 110 -0.78 -2.68 -9.96
CA ALA A 110 -1.03 -1.25 -10.05
C ALA A 110 -1.48 -0.85 -11.46
N SER A 111 -0.74 -1.27 -12.49
CA SER A 111 -1.11 -0.98 -13.90
C SER A 111 -2.45 -1.60 -14.31
N PHE A 112 -2.77 -2.76 -13.79
CA PHE A 112 -4.08 -3.41 -13.95
C PHE A 112 -5.17 -2.61 -13.24
N GLY A 113 -4.88 -2.21 -12.00
CA GLY A 113 -5.83 -1.54 -11.10
C GLY A 113 -6.19 -0.13 -11.54
N LEU A 114 -5.22 0.68 -11.99
CA LEU A 114 -5.46 2.06 -12.42
C LEU A 114 -6.56 2.17 -13.48
N GLN A 115 -6.58 1.27 -14.46
CA GLN A 115 -7.59 1.26 -15.51
C GLN A 115 -8.99 0.96 -14.95
N TRP A 116 -9.09 0.00 -14.03
CA TRP A 116 -10.35 -0.36 -13.39
C TRP A 116 -10.82 0.71 -12.40
N ALA A 117 -9.89 1.32 -11.68
CA ALA A 117 -10.18 2.38 -10.73
C ALA A 117 -10.80 3.61 -11.40
N LEU A 118 -10.29 4.04 -12.57
CA LEU A 118 -10.86 5.15 -13.34
C LEU A 118 -12.32 4.88 -13.73
N LEU A 119 -12.67 3.64 -14.08
CA LEU A 119 -14.05 3.27 -14.39
C LEU A 119 -14.92 3.21 -13.13
N MET A 120 -14.43 2.55 -12.06
CA MET A 120 -15.20 2.39 -10.82
C MET A 120 -15.43 3.73 -10.12
N GLN A 121 -14.40 4.54 -9.95
CA GLN A 121 -14.53 5.91 -9.44
C GLN A 121 -15.46 6.75 -10.30
N GLY A 122 -15.29 6.66 -11.62
CA GLY A 122 -16.13 7.36 -12.55
C GLY A 122 -17.62 7.02 -12.41
N TRP A 123 -17.98 5.74 -12.32
CA TRP A 123 -19.38 5.33 -12.18
C TRP A 123 -20.02 5.78 -10.86
N PHE A 124 -19.25 5.85 -9.78
CA PHE A 124 -19.77 6.26 -8.47
C PHE A 124 -19.74 7.77 -8.22
N HIS A 125 -18.76 8.50 -8.78
CA HIS A 125 -18.52 9.90 -8.42
C HIS A 125 -18.69 10.90 -9.56
N SER A 126 -18.39 10.51 -10.83
CA SER A 126 -18.32 11.47 -11.95
C SER A 126 -19.09 11.05 -13.19
N LEU A 127 -20.04 10.09 -13.08
CA LEU A 127 -20.89 9.70 -14.20
C LEU A 127 -21.86 10.82 -14.53
N ASP A 128 -21.73 11.38 -15.72
CA ASP A 128 -22.76 12.23 -16.29
C ASP A 128 -23.95 11.41 -16.78
N HIS A 129 -25.05 11.47 -16.04
CA HIS A 129 -26.27 10.72 -16.34
C HIS A 129 -26.96 11.17 -17.65
N THR A 130 -26.61 12.36 -18.17
CA THR A 130 -27.17 12.87 -19.43
C THR A 130 -26.50 12.25 -20.64
N THR A 131 -25.17 12.15 -20.60
CA THR A 131 -24.36 11.61 -21.70
C THR A 131 -23.99 10.14 -21.52
N GLY A 132 -24.09 9.62 -20.29
CA GLY A 132 -23.60 8.30 -19.91
C GLY A 132 -22.08 8.17 -19.96
N LYS A 133 -21.36 9.30 -19.84
CA LYS A 133 -19.89 9.36 -19.91
C LYS A 133 -19.28 9.68 -18.55
N ILE A 134 -18.05 9.29 -18.40
CA ILE A 134 -17.16 9.59 -17.29
C ILE A 134 -16.10 10.54 -17.84
N TYR A 135 -15.96 11.69 -17.22
CA TYR A 135 -14.97 12.69 -17.59
C TYR A 135 -13.78 12.61 -16.64
N ILE A 136 -12.58 12.45 -17.19
CA ILE A 136 -11.35 12.27 -16.40
C ILE A 136 -10.38 13.42 -16.62
N GLY A 137 -9.84 13.92 -15.51
CA GLY A 137 -8.76 14.90 -15.41
C GLY A 137 -7.67 14.40 -14.44
N VAL A 138 -6.77 15.28 -14.03
CA VAL A 138 -5.63 14.92 -13.15
C VAL A 138 -6.09 14.40 -11.79
N GLU A 139 -7.15 14.95 -11.22
CA GLU A 139 -7.70 14.48 -9.94
C GLU A 139 -8.19 13.03 -10.04
N SER A 140 -8.79 12.66 -11.18
CA SER A 140 -9.21 11.27 -11.42
C SER A 140 -8.03 10.30 -11.39
N LEU A 141 -6.83 10.72 -11.82
CA LEU A 141 -5.61 9.91 -11.76
C LEU A 141 -5.15 9.72 -10.31
N ILE A 142 -5.23 10.76 -9.48
CA ILE A 142 -4.91 10.68 -8.04
C ILE A 142 -5.86 9.69 -7.34
N ASN A 143 -7.16 9.80 -7.60
CA ASN A 143 -8.16 8.90 -7.02
C ASN A 143 -7.97 7.44 -7.47
N ALA A 144 -7.54 7.21 -8.72
CA ALA A 144 -7.19 5.88 -9.19
C ALA A 144 -5.93 5.33 -8.47
N ASP A 145 -4.93 6.16 -8.24
CA ASP A 145 -3.74 5.81 -7.44
C ASP A 145 -4.12 5.44 -6.00
N PHE A 146 -5.06 6.15 -5.38
CA PHE A 146 -5.55 5.84 -4.03
C PHE A 146 -6.27 4.48 -3.96
N CYS A 147 -7.11 4.16 -4.94
CA CYS A 147 -7.71 2.83 -5.05
C CYS A 147 -6.65 1.73 -5.15
N CYS A 148 -5.61 1.96 -5.96
CA CYS A 148 -4.49 1.04 -6.09
C CYS A 148 -3.71 0.90 -4.79
N ALA A 149 -3.49 1.98 -4.03
CA ALA A 149 -2.82 1.94 -2.73
C ALA A 149 -3.50 0.96 -1.77
N GLY A 150 -4.84 0.99 -1.66
CA GLY A 150 -5.59 0.03 -0.86
C GLY A 150 -5.33 -1.44 -1.24
N CYS A 151 -5.24 -1.72 -2.55
CA CYS A 151 -4.94 -3.06 -3.05
C CYS A 151 -3.46 -3.45 -2.85
N LEU A 152 -2.53 -2.51 -2.95
CA LEU A 152 -1.11 -2.75 -2.70
C LEU A 152 -0.84 -3.02 -1.21
N ILE A 153 -1.57 -2.37 -0.31
CA ILE A 153 -1.57 -2.70 1.11
C ILE A 153 -2.01 -4.16 1.31
N ALA A 154 -3.13 -4.55 0.69
CA ALA A 154 -3.62 -5.93 0.77
C ALA A 154 -2.60 -6.94 0.18
N TYR A 155 -1.91 -6.57 -0.90
CA TYR A 155 -0.81 -7.36 -1.46
C TYR A 155 0.29 -7.62 -0.42
N GLY A 156 0.65 -6.64 0.39
CA GLY A 156 1.61 -6.81 1.48
C GLY A 156 1.27 -7.95 2.44
N ALA A 157 -0.01 -8.12 2.82
CA ALA A 157 -0.44 -9.25 3.65
C ALA A 157 -0.29 -10.61 2.94
N LEU A 158 -0.37 -10.62 1.61
CA LEU A 158 -0.36 -11.82 0.76
C LEU A 158 1.00 -12.09 0.13
N LEU A 159 1.97 -11.21 0.31
CA LEU A 159 3.27 -11.23 -0.36
C LEU A 159 3.93 -12.62 -0.31
N GLY A 160 4.28 -13.14 -1.49
CA GLY A 160 4.96 -14.41 -1.64
C GLY A 160 4.11 -15.67 -1.44
N LYS A 161 2.79 -15.55 -1.19
CA LYS A 161 1.90 -16.68 -0.84
C LYS A 161 0.84 -16.99 -1.89
N VAL A 162 0.66 -16.14 -2.87
CA VAL A 162 -0.39 -16.22 -3.90
C VAL A 162 0.19 -16.06 -5.29
N SER A 163 -0.52 -16.57 -6.29
CA SER A 163 -0.11 -16.45 -7.70
C SER A 163 -0.37 -15.03 -8.24
N PRO A 164 0.30 -14.61 -9.34
CA PRO A 164 0.03 -13.32 -9.98
C PRO A 164 -1.42 -13.21 -10.48
N VAL A 165 -2.05 -14.31 -10.91
CA VAL A 165 -3.47 -14.29 -11.30
C VAL A 165 -4.38 -14.05 -10.09
N GLN A 166 -4.08 -14.66 -8.94
CA GLN A 166 -4.79 -14.38 -7.69
C GLN A 166 -4.65 -12.91 -7.28
N LEU A 167 -3.46 -12.30 -7.46
CA LEU A 167 -3.26 -10.88 -7.19
C LEU A 167 -4.11 -9.98 -8.08
N MET A 168 -4.26 -10.32 -9.36
CA MET A 168 -5.16 -9.58 -10.26
C MET A 168 -6.63 -9.70 -9.82
N VAL A 169 -7.06 -10.88 -9.34
CA VAL A 169 -8.41 -11.07 -8.78
C VAL A 169 -8.61 -10.29 -7.49
N VAL A 170 -7.61 -10.29 -6.58
CA VAL A 170 -7.62 -9.45 -5.38
C VAL A 170 -7.78 -7.98 -5.74
N THR A 171 -7.06 -7.51 -6.74
CA THR A 171 -7.10 -6.11 -7.19
C THR A 171 -8.43 -5.75 -7.84
N LEU A 172 -8.98 -6.62 -8.69
CA LEU A 172 -10.29 -6.42 -9.32
C LEU A 172 -11.41 -6.20 -8.29
N PHE A 173 -11.53 -7.13 -7.35
CA PHE A 173 -12.54 -7.04 -6.31
C PHE A 173 -12.20 -5.98 -5.27
N GLY A 174 -10.92 -5.80 -4.94
CA GLY A 174 -10.47 -4.80 -3.98
C GLY A 174 -10.84 -3.38 -4.41
N ILE A 175 -10.58 -3.00 -5.66
CA ILE A 175 -10.97 -1.70 -6.21
C ILE A 175 -12.50 -1.56 -6.29
N THR A 176 -13.21 -2.62 -6.65
CA THR A 176 -14.68 -2.59 -6.69
C THR A 176 -15.26 -2.33 -5.31
N LEU A 177 -14.77 -3.04 -4.29
CA LEU A 177 -15.20 -2.86 -2.90
C LEU A 177 -14.79 -1.49 -2.35
N PHE A 178 -13.57 -1.03 -2.69
CA PHE A 178 -13.07 0.29 -2.35
C PHE A 178 -14.02 1.40 -2.85
N ALA A 179 -14.35 1.39 -4.13
CA ALA A 179 -15.22 2.42 -4.70
C ALA A 179 -16.61 2.45 -4.07
N VAL A 180 -17.15 1.28 -3.71
CA VAL A 180 -18.45 1.17 -3.01
C VAL A 180 -18.35 1.71 -1.58
N GLU A 181 -17.33 1.30 -0.81
CA GLU A 181 -17.21 1.73 0.58
C GLU A 181 -16.87 3.22 0.68
N GLU A 182 -16.00 3.71 -0.19
CA GLU A 182 -15.65 5.13 -0.29
C GLU A 182 -16.90 5.97 -0.60
N TYR A 183 -17.71 5.57 -1.58
CA TYR A 183 -18.97 6.25 -1.87
C TYR A 183 -19.90 6.30 -0.64
N ILE A 184 -20.02 5.20 0.09
CA ILE A 184 -20.82 5.17 1.33
C ILE A 184 -20.24 6.13 2.36
N ILE A 185 -18.93 6.12 2.59
CA ILE A 185 -18.28 6.89 3.64
C ILE A 185 -18.23 8.38 3.29
N LEU A 186 -17.75 8.72 2.09
CA LEU A 186 -17.54 10.13 1.72
C LEU A 186 -18.82 10.79 1.22
N SER A 187 -19.61 10.11 0.36
CA SER A 187 -20.81 10.72 -0.25
C SER A 187 -22.07 10.55 0.57
N LEU A 188 -22.36 9.36 1.13
CA LEU A 188 -23.59 9.11 1.88
C LEU A 188 -23.48 9.51 3.35
N LEU A 189 -22.41 9.09 4.05
CA LEU A 189 -22.16 9.46 5.44
C LEU A 189 -21.54 10.87 5.57
N HIS A 190 -20.97 11.38 4.49
CA HIS A 190 -20.33 12.68 4.41
C HIS A 190 -19.20 12.82 5.44
N CYS A 191 -18.37 11.79 5.51
CA CYS A 191 -17.14 11.82 6.29
C CYS A 191 -16.04 12.57 5.53
N ARG A 192 -15.08 13.09 6.28
CA ARG A 192 -13.84 13.69 5.72
C ARG A 192 -12.68 12.72 6.01
N ASP A 193 -11.93 12.37 4.99
CA ASP A 193 -10.80 11.41 5.08
C ASP A 193 -9.71 11.73 4.06
N ALA A 194 -9.19 12.95 4.10
CA ALA A 194 -8.29 13.52 3.09
C ALA A 194 -7.10 12.61 2.72
N GLY A 195 -6.46 12.00 3.70
CA GLY A 195 -5.32 11.08 3.50
C GLY A 195 -5.70 9.60 3.64
N GLY A 196 -7.00 9.24 3.62
CA GLY A 196 -7.47 7.87 3.50
C GLY A 196 -7.13 6.95 4.68
N SER A 197 -7.04 7.47 5.93
CA SER A 197 -6.85 6.56 7.08
C SER A 197 -7.91 5.47 7.12
N MET A 198 -9.18 5.83 6.84
CA MET A 198 -10.30 4.89 6.77
C MET A 198 -10.32 4.14 5.44
N VAL A 199 -10.60 4.89 4.34
CA VAL A 199 -10.95 4.28 3.04
C VAL A 199 -9.79 3.59 2.35
N ILE A 200 -8.51 3.97 2.63
CA ILE A 200 -7.33 3.35 2.02
C ILE A 200 -6.68 2.37 2.99
N HIS A 201 -6.28 2.88 4.16
CA HIS A 201 -5.37 2.14 5.04
C HIS A 201 -6.09 1.12 5.92
N ALA A 202 -7.18 1.49 6.58
CA ALA A 202 -7.98 0.53 7.35
C ALA A 202 -8.63 -0.50 6.43
N PHE A 203 -9.28 -0.05 5.34
CA PHE A 203 -9.87 -0.96 4.35
C PHE A 203 -8.82 -1.92 3.79
N GLY A 204 -7.76 -1.42 3.15
CA GLY A 204 -6.76 -2.24 2.47
C GLY A 204 -6.06 -3.22 3.41
N GLY A 205 -5.75 -2.77 4.63
CA GLY A 205 -5.14 -3.61 5.66
C GLY A 205 -6.06 -4.76 6.08
N TYR A 206 -7.29 -4.47 6.51
CA TYR A 206 -8.23 -5.52 6.93
C TYR A 206 -8.71 -6.40 5.75
N TYR A 207 -8.79 -5.86 4.54
CA TYR A 207 -9.09 -6.61 3.32
C TYR A 207 -8.01 -7.68 3.05
N GLY A 208 -6.74 -7.29 3.02
CA GLY A 208 -5.62 -8.20 2.82
C GLY A 208 -5.49 -9.24 3.94
N LEU A 209 -5.68 -8.83 5.19
CA LEU A 209 -5.64 -9.71 6.36
C LEU A 209 -6.75 -10.75 6.34
N ALA A 210 -7.98 -10.36 5.98
CA ALA A 210 -9.10 -11.29 5.88
C ALA A 210 -8.91 -12.31 4.76
N ILE A 211 -8.37 -11.90 3.60
CA ILE A 211 -7.98 -12.82 2.53
C ILE A 211 -6.91 -13.79 3.04
N SER A 212 -5.85 -13.29 3.68
CA SER A 212 -4.76 -14.12 4.21
C SER A 212 -5.25 -15.12 5.26
N TRP A 213 -6.21 -14.72 6.09
CA TRP A 213 -6.83 -15.60 7.07
C TRP A 213 -7.60 -16.75 6.41
N VAL A 214 -8.41 -16.46 5.40
CA VAL A 214 -9.17 -17.49 4.64
C VAL A 214 -8.22 -18.41 3.86
N LEU A 215 -7.11 -17.87 3.35
CA LEU A 215 -6.07 -18.61 2.63
C LEU A 215 -4.99 -19.20 3.55
N TYR A 216 -5.24 -19.34 4.85
CA TYR A 216 -4.26 -19.85 5.79
C TYR A 216 -3.58 -21.14 5.31
N ARG A 217 -2.23 -21.15 5.38
CA ARG A 217 -1.37 -22.25 4.93
C ARG A 217 -0.70 -22.93 6.11
N PRO A 218 -1.21 -24.09 6.59
CA PRO A 218 -0.66 -24.77 7.78
C PRO A 218 0.76 -25.28 7.56
N LYS A 219 1.17 -25.51 6.31
CA LYS A 219 2.50 -26.00 5.95
C LYS A 219 3.47 -24.92 5.48
N LEU A 220 3.13 -23.64 5.65
CA LEU A 220 3.98 -22.52 5.23
C LEU A 220 5.38 -22.55 5.88
N HIS A 221 5.53 -23.25 7.00
CA HIS A 221 6.83 -23.50 7.63
C HIS A 221 7.84 -24.22 6.71
N GLN A 222 7.39 -24.91 5.66
CA GLN A 222 8.27 -25.58 4.68
C GLN A 222 9.12 -24.57 3.90
N SER A 223 8.60 -23.35 3.68
CA SER A 223 9.33 -22.24 3.06
C SER A 223 9.81 -21.18 4.06
N SER A 224 9.70 -21.44 5.37
CA SER A 224 10.05 -20.46 6.42
C SER A 224 11.49 -19.94 6.32
N ARG A 225 12.42 -20.72 5.75
CA ARG A 225 13.79 -20.31 5.47
C ARG A 225 13.87 -19.11 4.50
N LEU A 226 12.85 -18.92 3.65
CA LEU A 226 12.75 -17.83 2.66
C LEU A 226 11.96 -16.63 3.21
N ASN A 227 11.16 -16.83 4.26
CA ASN A 227 10.40 -15.78 4.93
C ASN A 227 11.31 -15.01 5.88
N GLY A 228 11.95 -13.97 5.37
CA GLY A 228 12.84 -13.10 6.11
C GLY A 228 13.72 -12.29 5.19
N SER A 229 14.39 -11.28 5.75
CA SER A 229 15.22 -10.36 4.99
C SER A 229 16.71 -10.72 5.02
N VAL A 230 17.45 -10.09 4.14
CA VAL A 230 18.91 -10.01 4.13
C VAL A 230 19.32 -8.56 3.94
N TYR A 231 20.61 -8.27 4.17
CA TYR A 231 21.13 -6.89 4.13
C TYR A 231 20.72 -6.12 2.86
N HIS A 232 20.87 -6.74 1.68
CA HIS A 232 20.54 -6.07 0.41
C HIS A 232 19.03 -5.88 0.23
N SER A 233 18.21 -6.87 0.56
CA SER A 233 16.75 -6.75 0.45
C SER A 233 16.20 -5.68 1.41
N ASP A 234 16.77 -5.56 2.61
CA ASP A 234 16.44 -4.48 3.55
C ASP A 234 16.85 -3.10 3.01
N MET A 235 18.00 -2.99 2.32
CA MET A 235 18.39 -1.72 1.70
C MET A 235 17.43 -1.28 0.60
N PHE A 236 16.99 -2.20 -0.26
CA PHE A 236 15.98 -1.90 -1.28
C PHE A 236 14.63 -1.53 -0.66
N ALA A 237 14.18 -2.28 0.34
CA ALA A 237 12.94 -1.96 1.05
C ALA A 237 13.02 -0.58 1.73
N MET A 238 14.18 -0.19 2.27
CA MET A 238 14.37 1.15 2.86
C MET A 238 14.26 2.26 1.81
N ILE A 239 14.66 2.04 0.55
CA ILE A 239 14.40 2.98 -0.54
C ILE A 239 12.90 3.25 -0.66
N GLY A 240 12.08 2.18 -0.70
CA GLY A 240 10.62 2.31 -0.71
C GLY A 240 10.08 3.11 0.47
N THR A 241 10.56 2.81 1.68
CA THR A 241 10.21 3.57 2.89
C THR A 241 10.51 5.06 2.74
N LEU A 242 11.69 5.43 2.24
CA LEU A 242 12.08 6.83 2.08
C LEU A 242 11.19 7.55 1.07
N PHE A 243 10.87 6.92 -0.06
CA PHE A 243 9.93 7.50 -1.03
C PHE A 243 8.54 7.68 -0.43
N LEU A 244 7.99 6.69 0.26
CA LEU A 244 6.73 6.82 0.96
C LEU A 244 6.77 7.95 1.99
N TRP A 245 7.81 8.02 2.81
CA TRP A 245 7.95 9.01 3.87
C TRP A 245 8.03 10.44 3.31
N MET A 246 8.86 10.66 2.27
CA MET A 246 9.08 12.00 1.71
C MET A 246 7.83 12.55 1.03
N TYR A 247 7.07 11.71 0.34
CA TYR A 247 5.90 12.13 -0.43
C TYR A 247 4.57 12.00 0.32
N TRP A 248 4.56 11.46 1.53
CA TRP A 248 3.34 11.31 2.33
C TRP A 248 2.60 12.63 2.62
N PRO A 249 3.29 13.77 2.88
CA PRO A 249 2.61 15.06 2.99
C PRO A 249 1.78 15.41 1.75
N SER A 250 2.29 15.15 0.55
CA SER A 250 1.53 15.30 -0.70
C SER A 250 0.37 14.32 -0.79
N PHE A 251 0.57 13.05 -0.39
CA PHE A 251 -0.48 12.04 -0.40
C PHE A 251 -1.69 12.46 0.46
N ASN A 252 -1.47 12.89 1.69
CA ASN A 252 -2.54 13.31 2.59
C ASN A 252 -3.18 14.66 2.21
N SER A 253 -2.59 15.43 1.32
CA SER A 253 -3.09 16.73 0.87
C SER A 253 -3.54 16.76 -0.59
N ALA A 254 -3.38 15.67 -1.33
CA ALA A 254 -3.55 15.63 -2.78
C ALA A 254 -4.98 15.98 -3.26
N ILE A 255 -6.00 15.55 -2.51
CA ILE A 255 -7.42 15.74 -2.87
C ILE A 255 -8.13 16.78 -2.00
N THR A 256 -7.41 17.46 -1.09
CA THR A 256 -7.99 18.59 -0.35
C THR A 256 -8.20 19.78 -1.27
N ASP A 257 -9.23 20.58 -0.95
CA ASP A 257 -9.52 21.79 -1.70
C ASP A 257 -8.36 22.79 -1.59
N HIS A 258 -8.28 23.69 -2.60
CA HIS A 258 -7.32 24.79 -2.59
C HIS A 258 -7.42 25.61 -1.30
N GLY A 259 -6.29 25.91 -0.69
CA GLY A 259 -6.24 26.86 0.42
C GLY A 259 -5.60 26.30 1.70
N ASP A 260 -6.14 26.73 2.81
CA ASP A 260 -5.57 26.48 4.13
C ASP A 260 -5.66 25.01 4.57
N GLY A 261 -6.70 24.30 4.16
CA GLY A 261 -6.88 22.86 4.45
C GLY A 261 -5.75 22.01 3.88
N GLN A 262 -5.43 22.20 2.60
CA GLN A 262 -4.32 21.51 1.94
C GLN A 262 -2.97 21.81 2.61
N HIS A 263 -2.71 23.09 2.90
CA HIS A 263 -1.50 23.52 3.57
C HIS A 263 -1.35 22.87 4.95
N ARG A 264 -2.45 22.83 5.70
CA ARG A 264 -2.53 22.20 7.03
C ARG A 264 -2.29 20.70 6.94
N ALA A 265 -2.86 20.03 5.95
CA ALA A 265 -2.69 18.60 5.74
C ALA A 265 -1.21 18.23 5.53
N ALA A 266 -0.49 19.00 4.73
CA ALA A 266 0.94 18.81 4.52
C ALA A 266 1.76 19.00 5.81
N ILE A 267 1.50 20.09 6.58
CA ILE A 267 2.20 20.39 7.83
C ILE A 267 1.94 19.30 8.89
N ASN A 268 0.70 18.92 9.10
CA ASN A 268 0.30 17.94 10.09
C ASN A 268 0.92 16.57 9.79
N THR A 269 0.90 16.16 8.52
CA THR A 269 1.52 14.89 8.08
C THR A 269 3.02 14.89 8.28
N TYR A 270 3.71 15.96 7.87
CA TYR A 270 5.15 16.11 8.05
C TYR A 270 5.57 15.95 9.52
N LEU A 271 4.85 16.60 10.44
CA LEU A 271 5.15 16.55 11.87
C LEU A 271 4.85 15.16 12.47
N ALA A 272 3.74 14.53 12.08
CA ALA A 272 3.39 13.20 12.55
C ALA A 272 4.42 12.15 12.10
N LEU A 273 4.87 12.22 10.86
CA LEU A 273 5.93 11.34 10.33
C LEU A 273 7.25 11.52 11.08
N ALA A 274 7.69 12.77 11.29
CA ALA A 274 8.93 13.06 12.02
C ALA A 274 8.90 12.50 13.45
N SER A 275 7.79 12.68 14.15
CA SER A 275 7.58 12.15 15.50
C SER A 275 7.56 10.62 15.51
N SER A 276 6.90 9.99 14.53
CA SER A 276 6.83 8.52 14.39
C SER A 276 8.23 7.91 14.21
N VAL A 277 9.12 8.54 13.43
CA VAL A 277 10.50 8.07 13.25
C VAL A 277 11.25 8.00 14.58
N LEU A 278 11.29 9.11 15.32
CA LEU A 278 12.04 9.17 16.58
C LEU A 278 11.52 8.15 17.60
N THR A 279 10.21 8.00 17.67
CA THR A 279 9.57 7.07 18.58
C THR A 279 9.82 5.61 18.19
N THR A 280 9.71 5.29 16.91
CA THR A 280 10.04 3.95 16.39
C THR A 280 11.48 3.58 16.68
N VAL A 281 12.44 4.49 16.44
CA VAL A 281 13.86 4.27 16.74
C VAL A 281 14.07 4.00 18.23
N ALA A 282 13.44 4.80 19.10
CA ALA A 282 13.54 4.62 20.54
C ALA A 282 12.99 3.25 20.99
N ILE A 283 11.77 2.88 20.59
CA ILE A 283 11.15 1.61 20.99
C ILE A 283 11.91 0.42 20.37
N SER A 284 12.32 0.51 19.11
CA SER A 284 13.12 -0.54 18.47
C SER A 284 14.42 -0.81 19.22
N SER A 285 15.15 0.25 19.58
CA SER A 285 16.37 0.15 20.38
C SER A 285 16.13 -0.47 21.75
N MET A 286 15.09 -0.04 22.47
CA MET A 286 14.74 -0.56 23.78
C MET A 286 14.32 -2.05 23.76
N SER A 287 13.73 -2.51 22.66
CA SER A 287 13.20 -3.87 22.53
C SER A 287 14.27 -4.94 22.28
N LYS A 288 15.45 -4.58 21.84
CA LYS A 288 16.51 -5.52 21.44
C LYS A 288 17.66 -5.55 22.42
N LYS A 289 18.24 -6.74 22.62
CA LYS A 289 19.47 -6.89 23.41
C LYS A 289 20.58 -6.01 22.83
N LYS A 290 21.28 -5.30 23.68
CA LYS A 290 22.38 -4.36 23.33
C LYS A 290 21.93 -3.13 22.53
N GLY A 291 20.65 -2.76 22.53
CA GLY A 291 20.14 -1.56 21.89
C GLY A 291 20.25 -1.56 20.37
N LYS A 292 20.34 -2.72 19.72
CA LYS A 292 20.38 -2.80 18.25
C LYS A 292 19.01 -2.46 17.64
N LEU A 293 19.01 -1.75 16.53
CA LEU A 293 17.82 -1.46 15.76
C LEU A 293 17.41 -2.65 14.89
N ASP A 294 16.11 -2.80 14.68
CA ASP A 294 15.52 -3.77 13.76
C ASP A 294 15.06 -3.04 12.50
N MET A 295 15.57 -3.45 11.34
CA MET A 295 15.28 -2.76 10.09
C MET A 295 13.80 -2.87 9.70
N VAL A 296 13.11 -3.97 10.03
CA VAL A 296 11.67 -4.12 9.77
C VAL A 296 10.86 -3.06 10.53
N HIS A 297 11.25 -2.73 11.78
CA HIS A 297 10.61 -1.63 12.51
C HIS A 297 10.85 -0.29 11.81
N ILE A 298 12.11 -0.03 11.39
CA ILE A 298 12.48 1.24 10.77
C ILE A 298 11.80 1.42 9.40
N GLN A 299 11.69 0.35 8.61
CA GLN A 299 11.03 0.41 7.31
C GLN A 299 9.52 0.67 7.40
N ASN A 300 8.88 0.24 8.47
CA ASN A 300 7.42 0.21 8.55
C ASN A 300 6.87 1.17 9.62
N ALA A 301 7.19 0.99 10.90
CA ALA A 301 6.55 1.76 11.97
C ALA A 301 6.85 3.27 11.90
N THR A 302 7.90 3.69 11.21
CA THR A 302 8.21 5.11 10.95
C THR A 302 7.15 5.79 10.07
N LEU A 303 6.41 5.04 9.28
CA LEU A 303 5.36 5.55 8.39
C LEU A 303 3.97 5.61 9.07
N ALA A 304 3.81 4.92 10.20
CA ALA A 304 2.50 4.78 10.86
C ALA A 304 1.87 6.13 11.28
N GLY A 305 2.70 7.13 11.57
CA GLY A 305 2.24 8.50 11.85
C GLY A 305 1.54 9.14 10.65
N GLY A 306 2.04 8.90 9.44
CA GLY A 306 1.41 9.39 8.20
C GLY A 306 0.06 8.73 7.94
N VAL A 307 -0.03 7.42 8.17
CA VAL A 307 -1.29 6.66 8.06
C VAL A 307 -2.35 7.20 9.02
N ALA A 308 -2.02 7.35 10.29
CA ALA A 308 -2.98 7.78 11.32
C ALA A 308 -3.37 9.26 11.19
N MET A 309 -2.52 10.09 10.58
CA MET A 309 -2.84 11.49 10.34
C MET A 309 -3.86 11.67 9.21
N GLY A 310 -4.02 10.72 8.30
CA GLY A 310 -4.78 10.88 7.07
C GLY A 310 -6.18 11.47 7.24
N THR A 311 -7.02 10.91 8.12
CA THR A 311 -8.39 11.43 8.34
C THR A 311 -8.41 12.85 8.87
N SER A 312 -7.52 13.18 9.80
CA SER A 312 -7.50 14.50 10.46
C SER A 312 -6.46 15.46 9.86
N ALA A 313 -5.87 15.12 8.72
CA ALA A 313 -4.77 15.88 8.14
C ALA A 313 -5.13 17.35 7.89
N GLU A 314 -6.29 17.61 7.31
CA GLU A 314 -6.79 18.96 7.03
C GLU A 314 -7.47 19.64 8.23
N PHE A 315 -7.68 18.93 9.35
CA PHE A 315 -8.36 19.48 10.53
C PHE A 315 -7.43 20.37 11.37
N MET A 316 -8.03 21.19 12.23
CA MET A 316 -7.30 22.07 13.18
C MET A 316 -6.81 21.28 14.41
N ILE A 317 -6.11 20.15 14.17
CA ILE A 317 -5.54 19.29 15.23
C ILE A 317 -4.35 19.94 15.95
N THR A 318 -3.83 21.02 15.41
CA THR A 318 -2.65 21.76 15.83
C THR A 318 -1.30 21.01 15.60
N PRO A 319 -0.20 21.75 15.42
CA PRO A 319 1.11 21.13 15.19
C PRO A 319 1.57 20.20 16.32
N TYR A 320 1.31 20.55 17.58
CA TYR A 320 1.66 19.67 18.71
C TYR A 320 0.75 18.42 18.76
N GLY A 321 -0.51 18.53 18.35
CA GLY A 321 -1.41 17.38 18.23
C GLY A 321 -0.92 16.39 17.18
N SER A 322 -0.41 16.88 16.07
CA SER A 322 0.21 16.05 15.02
C SER A 322 1.44 15.29 15.55
N LEU A 323 2.28 15.95 16.35
CA LEU A 323 3.42 15.28 17.02
C LEU A 323 2.95 14.19 17.98
N ILE A 324 1.85 14.41 18.73
CA ILE A 324 1.26 13.40 19.63
C ILE A 324 0.76 12.19 18.83
N VAL A 325 0.08 12.40 17.71
CA VAL A 325 -0.39 11.30 16.84
C VAL A 325 0.79 10.48 16.35
N GLY A 326 1.83 11.12 15.81
CA GLY A 326 3.02 10.43 15.34
C GLY A 326 3.75 9.67 16.45
N PHE A 327 3.88 10.28 17.63
CA PHE A 327 4.47 9.66 18.82
C PHE A 327 3.71 8.39 19.24
N ALA A 328 2.40 8.47 19.36
CA ALA A 328 1.56 7.34 19.74
C ALA A 328 1.63 6.22 18.70
N CYS A 329 1.56 6.57 17.41
CA CYS A 329 1.56 5.57 16.34
C CYS A 329 2.92 4.90 16.16
N GLY A 330 4.04 5.59 16.34
CA GLY A 330 5.36 4.98 16.35
C GLY A 330 5.50 3.92 17.46
N ILE A 331 4.95 4.19 18.66
CA ILE A 331 4.89 3.21 19.76
C ILE A 331 4.03 2.02 19.36
N ILE A 332 2.77 2.28 19.01
CA ILE A 332 1.74 1.25 18.79
C ILE A 332 2.14 0.34 17.63
N SER A 333 2.62 0.91 16.52
CA SER A 333 3.08 0.15 15.37
C SER A 333 4.29 -0.73 15.69
N THR A 334 5.30 -0.19 16.38
CA THR A 334 6.48 -0.99 16.79
C THR A 334 6.08 -2.13 17.75
N PHE A 335 5.20 -1.87 18.71
CA PHE A 335 4.67 -2.94 19.57
C PHE A 335 3.85 -3.96 18.78
N GLY A 336 3.15 -3.52 17.73
CA GLY A 336 2.46 -4.39 16.79
C GLY A 336 3.40 -5.44 16.19
N TYR A 337 4.54 -5.02 15.66
CA TYR A 337 5.56 -5.93 15.12
C TYR A 337 6.15 -6.86 16.20
N LEU A 338 6.37 -6.34 17.40
CA LEU A 338 6.96 -7.14 18.49
C LEU A 338 6.02 -8.19 19.06
N PHE A 339 4.72 -7.89 19.18
CA PHE A 339 3.79 -8.69 19.97
C PHE A 339 2.53 -9.12 19.20
N VAL A 340 1.93 -8.22 18.37
CA VAL A 340 0.65 -8.50 17.72
C VAL A 340 0.82 -9.45 16.55
N THR A 341 1.81 -9.25 15.70
CA THR A 341 2.10 -10.16 14.57
C THR A 341 2.38 -11.59 15.05
N PRO A 342 3.28 -11.85 16.02
CA PRO A 342 3.49 -13.20 16.54
C PRO A 342 2.24 -13.79 17.23
N PHE A 343 1.45 -12.95 17.90
CA PHE A 343 0.18 -13.37 18.49
C PHE A 343 -0.83 -13.82 17.43
N PHE A 344 -1.00 -13.04 16.36
CA PHE A 344 -1.91 -13.36 15.26
C PHE A 344 -1.53 -14.65 14.56
N GLU A 345 -0.25 -14.84 14.27
CA GLU A 345 0.24 -16.06 13.62
C GLU A 345 -0.01 -17.29 14.51
N LYS A 346 0.34 -17.19 15.79
CA LYS A 346 0.27 -18.32 16.74
C LYS A 346 -1.18 -18.69 17.10
N TYR A 347 -2.02 -17.71 17.42
CA TYR A 347 -3.34 -17.97 18.02
C TYR A 347 -4.50 -17.78 17.04
N LEU A 348 -4.41 -16.85 16.10
CA LEU A 348 -5.47 -16.57 15.14
C LEU A 348 -5.23 -17.23 13.77
N LYS A 349 -4.07 -17.86 13.58
CA LYS A 349 -3.68 -18.46 12.29
C LYS A 349 -3.74 -17.43 11.14
N LEU A 350 -3.33 -16.22 11.43
CA LEU A 350 -3.30 -15.10 10.49
C LEU A 350 -1.85 -14.85 10.10
N GLN A 351 -1.54 -15.05 8.83
CA GLN A 351 -0.20 -14.93 8.25
C GLN A 351 -0.07 -13.59 7.52
N ASP A 352 0.46 -12.59 8.20
CA ASP A 352 0.68 -11.23 7.68
C ASP A 352 2.15 -11.06 7.29
N THR A 353 2.47 -11.19 6.00
CA THR A 353 3.87 -11.23 5.53
C THR A 353 4.61 -9.93 5.78
N CYS A 354 4.02 -8.78 5.43
CA CYS A 354 4.66 -7.47 5.61
C CYS A 354 4.32 -6.79 6.95
N GLY A 355 3.42 -7.36 7.75
CA GLY A 355 2.93 -6.70 8.95
C GLY A 355 2.00 -5.52 8.63
N VAL A 356 1.17 -5.66 7.61
CA VAL A 356 0.23 -4.60 7.19
C VAL A 356 -0.77 -4.22 8.28
N HIS A 357 -1.06 -5.13 9.22
CA HIS A 357 -1.82 -4.81 10.40
C HIS A 357 -1.20 -3.64 11.18
N ASN A 358 0.10 -3.71 11.41
CA ASN A 358 0.80 -2.79 12.29
C ASN A 358 1.11 -1.45 11.61
N LEU A 359 1.33 -1.47 10.27
CA LEU A 359 1.62 -0.27 9.51
C LEU A 359 0.36 0.45 9.01
N HIS A 360 -0.66 -0.31 8.55
CA HIS A 360 -1.81 0.27 7.87
C HIS A 360 -3.14 0.05 8.60
N ALA A 361 -3.54 -1.20 8.90
CA ALA A 361 -4.86 -1.50 9.45
C ALA A 361 -5.08 -0.83 10.82
N LEU A 362 -4.18 -1.05 11.77
CA LEU A 362 -4.29 -0.49 13.12
C LEU A 362 -4.09 1.03 13.15
N PRO A 363 -3.03 1.61 12.53
CA PRO A 363 -2.91 3.07 12.46
C PRO A 363 -4.05 3.73 11.67
N GLY A 364 -4.56 3.11 10.61
CA GLY A 364 -5.70 3.62 9.85
C GLY A 364 -6.99 3.67 10.68
N MET A 365 -7.29 2.59 11.40
CA MET A 365 -8.40 2.56 12.36
C MET A 365 -8.26 3.65 13.44
N LEU A 366 -7.07 3.79 14.01
CA LEU A 366 -6.79 4.84 15.00
C LEU A 366 -6.95 6.23 14.40
N GLY A 367 -6.47 6.46 13.18
CA GLY A 367 -6.61 7.72 12.45
C GLY A 367 -8.07 8.11 12.24
N GLY A 368 -8.92 7.16 11.85
CA GLY A 368 -10.36 7.37 11.72
C GLY A 368 -11.03 7.79 13.05
N PHE A 369 -10.71 7.11 14.15
CA PHE A 369 -11.23 7.48 15.47
C PHE A 369 -10.63 8.77 16.01
N ILE A 370 -9.35 9.08 15.76
CA ILE A 370 -8.75 10.39 16.06
C ILE A 370 -9.48 11.48 15.29
N GLY A 371 -9.73 11.28 14.00
CA GLY A 371 -10.54 12.19 13.19
C GLY A 371 -11.94 12.42 13.74
N ALA A 372 -12.58 11.36 14.25
CA ALA A 372 -13.88 11.46 14.92
C ALA A 372 -13.84 12.35 16.19
N ILE A 373 -12.82 12.17 17.01
CA ILE A 373 -12.63 12.99 18.24
C ILE A 373 -12.34 14.45 17.87
N VAL A 374 -11.45 14.68 16.91
CA VAL A 374 -11.08 16.04 16.48
C VAL A 374 -12.27 16.76 15.85
N ALA A 375 -13.06 16.08 14.99
CA ALA A 375 -14.27 16.64 14.42
C ALA A 375 -15.33 16.96 15.48
N ALA A 376 -15.56 16.07 16.45
CA ALA A 376 -16.50 16.30 17.55
C ALA A 376 -16.08 17.45 18.49
N SER A 377 -14.78 17.72 18.57
CA SER A 377 -14.20 18.77 19.42
C SER A 377 -14.04 20.11 18.70
N ALA A 378 -14.39 20.18 17.40
CA ALA A 378 -14.28 21.40 16.63
C ALA A 378 -15.20 22.52 17.18
N SER A 379 -14.78 23.77 17.06
CA SER A 379 -15.53 24.91 17.58
C SER A 379 -15.33 26.16 16.73
N GLU A 380 -16.30 27.08 16.75
CA GLU A 380 -16.17 28.36 16.07
C GLU A 380 -15.01 29.24 16.61
N ALA A 381 -14.60 29.04 17.87
CA ALA A 381 -13.46 29.73 18.44
C ALA A 381 -12.13 29.35 17.76
N VAL A 382 -12.04 28.11 17.22
CA VAL A 382 -10.83 27.59 16.58
C VAL A 382 -10.91 27.70 15.05
N TYR A 383 -12.07 27.42 14.48
CA TYR A 383 -12.26 27.36 13.01
C TYR A 383 -12.86 28.63 12.41
N SER A 384 -13.49 29.53 13.17
CA SER A 384 -14.54 30.43 12.74
C SER A 384 -15.81 29.69 12.27
N LYS A 385 -16.90 30.39 12.06
CA LYS A 385 -18.13 29.79 11.54
C LYS A 385 -17.95 29.33 10.08
N GLU A 386 -17.37 30.17 9.26
CA GLU A 386 -17.07 29.90 7.86
C GLU A 386 -16.06 28.76 7.72
N GLY A 387 -15.03 28.74 8.57
CA GLY A 387 -14.03 27.67 8.59
C GLY A 387 -14.62 26.29 8.95
N LEU A 388 -15.60 26.22 9.86
CA LEU A 388 -16.32 24.97 10.14
C LEU A 388 -17.13 24.51 8.93
N ILE A 389 -17.82 25.44 8.26
CA ILE A 389 -18.60 25.14 7.05
C ILE A 389 -17.67 24.58 5.98
N ASN A 390 -16.58 25.25 5.68
CA ASN A 390 -15.64 24.84 4.64
C ASN A 390 -14.94 23.51 4.94
N THR A 391 -14.45 23.32 6.17
CA THR A 391 -13.69 22.09 6.53
C THR A 391 -14.58 20.85 6.53
N PHE A 392 -15.84 20.96 7.00
CA PHE A 392 -16.74 19.82 7.13
C PHE A 392 -17.85 19.80 6.08
N ASP A 393 -17.87 20.78 5.14
CA ASP A 393 -18.88 20.97 4.10
C ASP A 393 -20.31 20.95 4.69
N PHE A 394 -20.54 21.83 5.69
CA PHE A 394 -21.84 21.97 6.33
C PHE A 394 -22.80 22.82 5.50
N GLU A 395 -23.04 22.40 4.26
CA GLU A 395 -23.90 23.06 3.29
C GLU A 395 -25.05 22.17 2.80
N GLY A 396 -25.98 22.73 2.06
CA GLY A 396 -27.10 22.00 1.46
C GLY A 396 -27.85 21.11 2.47
N LYS A 397 -27.92 19.82 2.22
CA LYS A 397 -28.56 18.84 3.10
C LYS A 397 -27.86 18.64 4.45
N PHE A 398 -26.61 19.09 4.57
CA PHE A 398 -25.79 18.97 5.78
C PHE A 398 -25.66 20.25 6.59
N ALA A 399 -26.30 21.36 6.16
CA ALA A 399 -26.23 22.68 6.80
C ALA A 399 -26.60 22.69 8.31
N ASN A 400 -27.43 21.73 8.75
CA ASN A 400 -27.86 21.61 10.16
C ASN A 400 -27.04 20.58 10.96
N ARG A 401 -25.98 20.00 10.37
CA ARG A 401 -25.14 19.00 11.04
C ARG A 401 -24.26 19.68 12.11
N THR A 402 -24.27 19.12 13.31
CA THR A 402 -23.38 19.60 14.38
C THR A 402 -22.03 18.91 14.33
N VAL A 403 -21.01 19.54 14.90
CA VAL A 403 -19.66 18.94 15.02
C VAL A 403 -19.68 17.61 15.77
N GLY A 404 -20.49 17.49 16.83
CA GLY A 404 -20.68 16.22 17.54
C GLY A 404 -21.30 15.12 16.67
N THR A 405 -22.29 15.50 15.83
CA THR A 405 -22.89 14.57 14.85
C THR A 405 -21.86 14.19 13.79
N GLN A 406 -21.05 15.14 13.31
CA GLN A 406 -19.97 14.86 12.36
C GLN A 406 -18.95 13.87 12.93
N GLY A 407 -18.51 14.07 14.18
CA GLY A 407 -17.64 13.09 14.85
C GLY A 407 -18.25 11.70 14.96
N GLY A 408 -19.57 11.61 15.22
CA GLY A 408 -20.30 10.34 15.19
C GLY A 408 -20.29 9.66 13.83
N TYR A 409 -20.45 10.43 12.74
CA TYR A 409 -20.36 9.90 11.38
C TYR A 409 -18.94 9.48 10.99
N GLN A 410 -17.91 10.22 11.42
CA GLN A 410 -16.50 9.82 11.24
C GLN A 410 -16.23 8.46 11.89
N ALA A 411 -16.70 8.26 13.12
CA ALA A 411 -16.57 6.96 13.79
C ALA A 411 -17.34 5.85 13.07
N ALA A 412 -18.56 6.15 12.60
CA ALA A 412 -19.35 5.21 11.83
C ALA A 412 -18.66 4.84 10.50
N GLY A 413 -18.11 5.82 9.78
CA GLY A 413 -17.31 5.60 8.55
C GLY A 413 -16.14 4.67 8.79
N THR A 414 -15.39 4.88 9.89
CA THR A 414 -14.30 3.99 10.29
C THR A 414 -14.79 2.54 10.48
N CYS A 415 -15.91 2.35 11.15
CA CYS A 415 -16.50 1.02 11.34
C CYS A 415 -16.97 0.39 10.01
N VAL A 416 -17.54 1.18 9.11
CA VAL A 416 -17.96 0.73 7.76
C VAL A 416 -16.75 0.24 6.97
N SER A 417 -15.66 1.02 6.93
CA SER A 417 -14.43 0.66 6.22
C SER A 417 -13.85 -0.68 6.73
N ILE A 418 -13.73 -0.82 8.05
CA ILE A 418 -13.26 -2.08 8.67
C ILE A 418 -14.17 -3.26 8.30
N ALA A 419 -15.50 -3.06 8.35
CA ALA A 419 -16.45 -4.10 8.01
C ALA A 419 -16.35 -4.51 6.53
N PHE A 420 -16.25 -3.55 5.62
CA PHE A 420 -16.04 -3.81 4.19
C PHE A 420 -14.72 -4.56 3.95
N GLY A 421 -13.63 -4.16 4.61
CA GLY A 421 -12.34 -4.85 4.54
C GLY A 421 -12.45 -6.30 4.99
N ILE A 422 -13.00 -6.55 6.18
CA ILE A 422 -13.09 -7.91 6.74
C ILE A 422 -14.05 -8.80 5.94
N VAL A 423 -15.28 -8.34 5.70
CA VAL A 423 -16.30 -9.14 5.02
C VAL A 423 -15.94 -9.33 3.56
N GLY A 424 -15.58 -8.23 2.86
CA GLY A 424 -15.18 -8.28 1.46
C GLY A 424 -13.94 -9.15 1.25
N GLY A 425 -12.92 -8.99 2.12
CA GLY A 425 -11.72 -9.81 2.08
C GLY A 425 -12.01 -11.29 2.32
N ALA A 426 -12.88 -11.63 3.27
CA ALA A 426 -13.27 -13.02 3.50
C ALA A 426 -14.00 -13.62 2.28
N CYS A 427 -14.91 -12.87 1.66
CA CYS A 427 -15.60 -13.30 0.44
C CYS A 427 -14.63 -13.54 -0.72
N VAL A 428 -13.71 -12.59 -0.96
CA VAL A 428 -12.68 -12.74 -2.00
C VAL A 428 -11.74 -13.89 -1.70
N GLY A 429 -11.33 -14.05 -0.44
CA GLY A 429 -10.53 -15.20 0.01
C GLY A 429 -11.20 -16.54 -0.31
N LEU A 430 -12.52 -16.64 -0.14
CA LEU A 430 -13.29 -17.84 -0.51
C LEU A 430 -13.28 -18.08 -2.02
N VAL A 431 -13.40 -17.04 -2.83
CA VAL A 431 -13.25 -17.13 -4.31
C VAL A 431 -11.86 -17.63 -4.69
N LEU A 432 -10.82 -17.12 -4.02
CA LEU A 432 -9.42 -17.50 -4.29
C LEU A 432 -9.06 -18.92 -3.85
N ARG A 433 -9.88 -19.59 -3.03
CA ARG A 433 -9.71 -21.02 -2.71
C ARG A 433 -10.08 -21.96 -3.87
N LEU A 434 -10.71 -21.46 -4.92
CA LEU A 434 -11.00 -22.27 -6.11
C LEU A 434 -9.68 -22.68 -6.79
N PRO A 435 -9.51 -23.95 -7.18
CA PRO A 435 -8.23 -24.46 -7.69
C PRO A 435 -7.84 -23.91 -9.09
N ILE A 436 -8.71 -23.08 -9.69
CA ILE A 436 -8.49 -22.51 -11.03
C ILE A 436 -7.45 -21.39 -11.08
N TRP A 437 -7.06 -20.83 -9.91
CA TRP A 437 -6.21 -19.64 -9.84
C TRP A 437 -4.71 -19.94 -9.77
N GLY A 438 -4.32 -21.23 -9.66
CA GLY A 438 -2.93 -21.64 -9.69
C GLY A 438 -2.13 -21.26 -8.45
N ASP A 439 -2.62 -21.65 -7.26
CA ASP A 439 -1.90 -21.49 -6.00
C ASP A 439 -0.49 -22.06 -6.07
N PRO A 440 0.54 -21.35 -5.58
CA PRO A 440 1.87 -21.91 -5.41
C PRO A 440 1.84 -23.02 -4.35
N ALA A 441 2.67 -24.05 -4.51
CA ALA A 441 2.87 -25.06 -3.47
C ALA A 441 3.49 -24.43 -2.22
N ASP A 442 3.27 -25.01 -1.03
CA ASP A 442 3.75 -24.42 0.24
C ASP A 442 5.29 -24.31 0.32
N ASP A 443 6.03 -25.18 -0.36
CA ASP A 443 7.50 -25.16 -0.48
C ASP A 443 8.00 -24.11 -1.50
N ASN A 444 7.14 -23.63 -2.37
CA ASN A 444 7.40 -22.62 -3.41
C ASN A 444 7.02 -21.19 -2.97
N CYS A 445 6.47 -21.02 -1.77
CA CYS A 445 6.17 -19.68 -1.27
C CYS A 445 7.45 -18.88 -1.01
N PHE A 446 7.39 -17.55 -1.23
CA PHE A 446 8.49 -16.61 -1.02
C PHE A 446 9.70 -16.81 -1.94
N ASP A 447 9.51 -17.42 -3.12
CA ASP A 447 10.58 -17.70 -4.08
C ASP A 447 10.26 -17.12 -5.47
N ASP A 448 11.11 -16.24 -5.97
CA ASP A 448 10.99 -15.62 -7.28
C ASP A 448 11.15 -16.63 -8.42
N GLU A 449 11.94 -17.69 -8.26
CA GLU A 449 12.17 -18.71 -9.29
C GLU A 449 10.89 -19.40 -9.79
N VAL A 450 9.80 -19.30 -9.00
CA VAL A 450 8.49 -19.85 -9.39
C VAL A 450 7.88 -19.10 -10.56
N TYR A 451 8.15 -17.79 -10.68
CA TYR A 451 7.48 -16.89 -11.63
C TYR A 451 8.43 -16.10 -12.53
N TRP A 452 9.71 -15.97 -12.15
CA TRP A 452 10.69 -15.12 -12.80
C TRP A 452 11.89 -15.94 -13.29
N GLU A 453 12.50 -15.54 -14.38
CA GLU A 453 13.86 -15.95 -14.71
C GLU A 453 14.81 -15.20 -13.78
N VAL A 454 15.36 -15.93 -12.81
CA VAL A 454 16.35 -15.39 -11.86
C VAL A 454 17.73 -15.69 -12.43
N PRO A 455 18.63 -14.69 -12.56
CA PRO A 455 20.02 -14.92 -12.93
C PRO A 455 20.66 -15.96 -11.98
N GLU A 456 21.46 -16.88 -12.53
CA GLU A 456 22.27 -17.76 -11.71
C GLU A 456 23.13 -16.90 -10.79
N GLU A 457 23.06 -17.12 -9.48
CA GLU A 457 24.03 -16.53 -8.56
C GLU A 457 25.39 -17.04 -9.02
N GLU A 458 26.27 -16.16 -9.50
CA GLU A 458 27.68 -16.51 -9.58
C GLU A 458 28.05 -17.00 -8.17
N GLU A 459 28.36 -18.30 -8.06
CA GLU A 459 28.93 -18.82 -6.83
C GLU A 459 30.02 -17.85 -6.46
N SER A 460 29.79 -17.08 -5.39
CA SER A 460 30.79 -16.17 -4.90
C SER A 460 31.96 -17.09 -4.55
N ILE A 461 32.86 -17.20 -5.50
CA ILE A 461 34.17 -17.78 -5.29
C ILE A 461 34.69 -17.01 -4.08
N HIS A 462 34.62 -17.64 -2.91
CA HIS A 462 35.35 -17.22 -1.75
C HIS A 462 36.81 -17.71 -1.90
N PRO A 463 37.65 -17.10 -2.75
CA PRO A 463 39.07 -17.43 -2.81
C PRO A 463 39.76 -17.09 -1.49
N ILE A 464 39.13 -16.19 -0.68
CA ILE A 464 39.70 -15.68 0.57
C ILE A 464 39.55 -16.68 1.72
N LEU A 465 38.47 -17.45 1.78
CA LEU A 465 38.29 -18.46 2.85
C LEU A 465 39.07 -19.74 2.60
N GLU A 466 39.19 -20.18 1.35
CA GLU A 466 40.08 -21.30 1.00
C GLU A 466 41.54 -20.91 1.12
N TYR A 467 41.90 -19.68 0.72
CA TYR A 467 43.27 -19.21 0.88
C TYR A 467 43.67 -19.07 2.36
N ASN A 468 42.79 -18.59 3.23
CA ASN A 468 43.03 -18.52 4.66
C ASN A 468 43.05 -19.91 5.32
N ASN A 469 42.21 -20.86 4.91
CA ASN A 469 42.28 -22.23 5.40
C ASN A 469 43.57 -22.96 4.95
N HIS A 470 44.00 -22.75 3.72
CA HIS A 470 45.29 -23.27 3.23
C HIS A 470 46.49 -22.65 3.95
N MET A 471 46.45 -21.36 4.31
CA MET A 471 47.53 -20.70 5.07
C MET A 471 47.52 -21.14 6.55
N VAL A 472 46.38 -21.38 7.17
CA VAL A 472 46.27 -21.87 8.55
C VAL A 472 46.81 -23.29 8.62
N HIS A 473 46.47 -24.18 7.70
CA HIS A 473 47.02 -25.52 7.65
C HIS A 473 48.55 -25.55 7.36
N LYS A 474 49.02 -24.70 6.47
CA LYS A 474 50.47 -24.57 6.22
C LYS A 474 51.25 -24.07 7.41
N HIS A 475 50.67 -23.19 8.23
CA HIS A 475 51.34 -22.71 9.47
C HIS A 475 51.28 -23.80 10.57
N GLN A 476 50.30 -24.64 10.64
CA GLN A 476 50.24 -25.77 11.56
C GLN A 476 51.27 -26.85 11.21
N ASP A 477 51.38 -27.19 9.90
CA ASP A 477 52.38 -28.17 9.43
C ASP A 477 53.84 -27.71 9.64
N ILE A 478 54.11 -26.39 9.53
CA ILE A 478 55.43 -25.83 9.80
C ILE A 478 55.74 -25.78 11.31
N SER A 479 54.74 -25.61 12.18
CA SER A 479 54.91 -25.62 13.62
C SER A 479 55.16 -27.04 14.17
N GLU A 480 54.51 -28.04 13.60
CA GLU A 480 54.73 -29.44 13.98
C GLU A 480 56.07 -30.00 13.47
N SER A 481 56.55 -29.54 12.27
CA SER A 481 57.86 -29.98 11.77
C SER A 481 59.04 -29.37 12.53
N ASN A 482 58.89 -28.18 13.12
CA ASN A 482 59.94 -27.55 13.94
C ASN A 482 60.01 -28.15 15.37
N PHE A 483 58.92 -28.77 15.89
CA PHE A 483 58.91 -29.41 17.21
C PHE A 483 59.58 -30.81 17.19
N SER A 484 59.70 -31.43 16.00
CA SER A 484 60.32 -32.77 15.87
C SER A 484 61.84 -32.72 15.62
N VAL A 485 62.45 -31.54 15.39
CA VAL A 485 63.90 -31.37 15.16
C VAL A 485 64.66 -30.98 16.44
N GLU A 486 63.96 -30.54 17.52
CA GLU A 486 64.61 -30.24 18.82
C GLU A 486 64.64 -31.43 19.82
N GLN A 487 64.18 -32.66 19.42
CA GLN A 487 64.22 -33.84 20.25
C GLN A 487 65.04 -35.03 19.65
N SER A 488 65.97 -34.72 18.73
CA SER A 488 66.92 -35.74 18.24
C SER A 488 68.35 -35.41 18.58
#